data_c4f77a70c3698d6b55ed240285ddf8dc
#
_entry.id   c4f77a70c3698d6b55ed240285ddf8dc
#
_cell.length_a   1.000
_cell.length_b   1.000
_cell.length_c   1.000
_cell.angle_alpha   90.00
_cell.angle_beta   90.00
_cell.angle_gamma   90.00
#
_symmetry.space_group_name_H-M   'P 1'
#
loop_
_entity.id
_entity.type
_entity.pdbx_description
1 polymer ?
#
loop_
_entity_poly.entity_id
_entity_poly.type
_entity_poly.pdbx_seq_one_letter_code
_entity_poly.pdbx_strand_id
1 'polypeptide(L)' 'MSYKEFLDNIDNYVGKVVEFTSRFKADGKIFKSERYVWDSNEFGEPNEDALIEVIEVKVIRDGNLNTSVKGIIGVK' A
#
# COMPACT_ATOMS: atom_id res chain seq x y z
N MET A 1 6.47 8.56 3.13
CA MET A 1 7.10 8.66 1.80
C MET A 1 6.04 8.74 0.72
N SER A 2 6.41 9.26 -0.44
CA SER A 2 5.51 9.27 -1.58
C SER A 2 5.32 7.86 -2.16
N TYR A 3 4.23 7.67 -2.88
CA TYR A 3 3.99 6.39 -3.54
C TYR A 3 5.08 6.07 -4.57
N LYS A 4 5.55 7.09 -5.28
CA LYS A 4 6.63 6.93 -6.26
C LYS A 4 7.93 6.48 -5.59
N GLU A 5 8.30 7.11 -4.48
CA GLU A 5 9.50 6.70 -3.72
C GLU A 5 9.39 5.26 -3.25
N PHE A 6 8.21 4.87 -2.78
CA PHE A 6 7.97 3.51 -2.34
C PHE A 6 8.17 2.53 -3.50
N LEU A 7 7.58 2.80 -4.66
CA LEU A 7 7.70 1.91 -5.82
C LEU A 7 9.12 1.86 -6.36
N ASP A 8 9.82 2.99 -6.39
CA ASP A 8 11.20 3.05 -6.86
C ASP A 8 12.16 2.23 -5.99
N ASN A 9 11.80 2.01 -4.72
CA ASN A 9 12.63 1.31 -3.76
C ASN A 9 11.93 0.07 -3.19
N ILE A 10 11.00 -0.50 -3.92
CA ILE A 10 10.12 -1.57 -3.42
C ILE A 10 10.89 -2.76 -2.83
N ASP A 11 12.05 -3.09 -3.38
CA ASP A 11 12.87 -4.21 -2.91
C ASP A 11 13.33 -4.02 -1.45
N ASN A 12 13.40 -2.78 -0.98
CA ASN A 12 13.77 -2.49 0.40
C ASN A 12 12.63 -2.77 1.38
N TYR A 13 11.42 -2.97 0.88
CA TYR A 13 10.22 -3.12 1.71
C TYR A 13 9.62 -4.52 1.66
N VAL A 14 10.24 -5.42 0.94
CA VAL A 14 9.83 -6.84 0.95
C VAL A 14 9.97 -7.38 2.36
N GLY A 15 8.91 -8.02 2.86
CA GLY A 15 8.84 -8.49 4.24
C GLY A 15 8.22 -7.48 5.21
N LYS A 16 7.81 -6.32 4.74
CA LYS A 16 7.23 -5.27 5.57
C LYS A 16 5.74 -5.14 5.33
N VAL A 17 5.01 -4.72 6.36
CA VAL A 17 3.62 -4.26 6.20
C VAL A 17 3.64 -2.76 6.06
N VAL A 18 3.00 -2.26 5.01
CA VAL A 18 2.92 -0.84 4.73
C VAL A 18 1.47 -0.37 4.78
N GLU A 19 1.29 0.88 5.19
CA GLU A 19 0.01 1.55 5.17
C GLU A 19 -0.02 2.54 4.03
N PHE A 20 -1.04 2.46 3.20
CA PHE A 20 -1.31 3.43 2.14
C PHE A 20 -2.39 4.37 2.61
N THR A 21 -2.13 5.67 2.57
CA THR A 21 -3.13 6.70 2.77
C THR A 21 -3.55 7.20 1.39
N SER A 22 -4.81 7.07 1.08
CA SER A 22 -5.37 7.39 -0.23
C SER A 22 -6.53 8.37 -0.11
N ARG A 23 -6.86 9.01 -1.22
CA ARG A 23 -7.94 9.99 -1.25
C ARG A 23 -8.82 9.76 -2.47
N PHE A 24 -10.14 9.82 -2.27
CA PHE A 24 -11.08 9.90 -3.38
C PHE A 24 -11.07 11.31 -3.94
N LYS A 25 -10.79 11.44 -5.23
CA LYS A 25 -10.68 12.76 -5.88
C LYS A 25 -12.01 13.51 -5.92
N ALA A 26 -13.12 12.79 -6.00
CA ALA A 26 -14.44 13.38 -6.14
C ALA A 26 -14.86 14.18 -4.91
N ASP A 27 -14.63 13.67 -3.71
CA ASP A 27 -15.12 14.28 -2.47
C ASP A 27 -14.00 14.57 -1.46
N GLY A 28 -12.77 14.22 -1.79
CA GLY A 28 -11.62 14.45 -0.92
C GLY A 28 -11.54 13.54 0.29
N LYS A 29 -12.37 12.53 0.39
CA LYS A 29 -12.35 11.62 1.54
C LYS A 29 -11.06 10.81 1.56
N ILE A 30 -10.49 10.70 2.76
CA ILE A 30 -9.27 9.97 3.02
C ILE A 30 -9.63 8.59 3.54
N PHE A 31 -8.90 7.59 3.07
CA PHE A 31 -9.01 6.24 3.62
C PHE A 31 -7.63 5.60 3.68
N LYS A 32 -7.49 4.59 4.54
CA LYS A 32 -6.22 3.89 4.74
C LYS A 32 -6.40 2.41 4.49
N SER A 33 -5.36 1.79 3.94
CA SER A 33 -5.32 0.35 3.74
C SER A 33 -3.92 -0.15 4.06
N GLU A 34 -3.83 -1.42 4.46
CA GLU A 34 -2.55 -2.06 4.75
C GLU A 34 -2.27 -3.15 3.71
N ARG A 35 -1.00 -3.32 3.40
CA ARG A 35 -0.52 -4.39 2.52
C ARG A 35 0.72 -5.01 3.11
N TYR A 36 0.80 -6.34 3.04
CA TYR A 36 2.05 -7.03 3.28
C TYR A 36 2.80 -7.15 1.95
N VAL A 37 4.00 -6.61 1.91
CA VAL A 37 4.85 -6.66 0.71
C VAL A 37 5.60 -7.99 0.73
N TRP A 38 5.01 -9.03 0.12
CA TRP A 38 5.61 -10.36 0.09
C TRP A 38 6.49 -10.58 -1.15
N ASP A 39 6.26 -9.78 -2.17
CA ASP A 39 7.01 -9.82 -3.42
C ASP A 39 6.99 -8.42 -4.03
N SER A 40 8.09 -8.01 -4.66
CA SER A 40 8.18 -6.68 -5.24
C SER A 40 7.24 -6.46 -6.44
N ASN A 41 6.70 -7.53 -7.01
CA ASN A 41 5.82 -7.45 -8.18
C ASN A 41 4.34 -7.72 -7.86
N GLU A 42 4.04 -8.40 -6.75
CA GLU A 42 2.69 -8.89 -6.47
C GLU A 42 2.34 -8.74 -5.00
N PHE A 43 2.01 -7.55 -4.56
CA PHE A 43 1.65 -7.33 -3.16
C PHE A 43 0.25 -6.71 -2.99
N GLY A 44 -0.56 -6.67 -4.04
CA GLY A 44 -1.90 -6.08 -3.97
C GLY A 44 -1.86 -4.58 -3.87
N GLU A 45 -1.03 -3.93 -4.68
CA GLU A 45 -0.87 -2.48 -4.66
C GLU A 45 -2.19 -1.75 -4.88
N PRO A 46 -2.38 -0.58 -4.27
CA PRO A 46 -3.56 0.23 -4.51
C PRO A 46 -3.61 0.67 -5.98
N ASN A 47 -4.80 0.70 -6.52
CA ASN A 47 -5.00 1.08 -7.91
C ASN A 47 -5.20 2.58 -8.01
N GLU A 48 -4.14 3.29 -8.37
CA GLU A 48 -4.18 4.73 -8.60
C GLU A 48 -4.79 5.00 -9.98
N ASP A 49 -5.91 5.69 -10.02
CA ASP A 49 -6.62 5.97 -11.26
C ASP A 49 -7.28 7.36 -11.24
N ALA A 50 -8.26 7.59 -12.12
CA ALA A 50 -8.97 8.86 -12.20
C ALA A 50 -9.80 9.19 -10.95
N LEU A 51 -10.11 8.20 -10.12
CA LEU A 51 -10.97 8.35 -8.94
C LEU A 51 -10.20 8.41 -7.63
N ILE A 52 -9.01 7.81 -7.58
CA ILE A 52 -8.24 7.58 -6.35
C ILE A 52 -6.80 7.99 -6.58
N GLU A 53 -6.21 8.66 -5.58
CA GLU A 53 -4.78 8.90 -5.55
C GLU A 53 -4.19 8.43 -4.22
N VAL A 54 -2.97 7.91 -4.25
CA VAL A 54 -2.22 7.55 -3.05
C VAL A 54 -1.39 8.76 -2.64
N ILE A 55 -1.63 9.28 -1.44
CA ILE A 55 -0.98 10.51 -0.98
C ILE A 55 0.19 10.25 -0.04
N GLU A 56 0.24 9.09 0.59
CA GLU A 56 1.36 8.75 1.47
C GLU A 56 1.49 7.24 1.63
N VAL A 57 2.72 6.78 1.84
CA VAL A 57 3.03 5.39 2.17
C VAL A 57 3.89 5.39 3.44
N LYS A 58 3.59 4.48 4.36
CA LYS A 58 4.29 4.38 5.63
C LYS A 58 4.54 2.92 5.97
N VAL A 59 5.77 2.59 6.33
CA VAL A 59 6.10 1.26 6.86
C VAL A 59 5.67 1.20 8.32
N ILE A 60 4.86 0.23 8.69
CA ILE A 60 4.29 0.16 10.03
C ILE A 60 4.81 -1.00 10.86
N ARG A 61 5.21 -2.11 10.26
CA ARG A 61 5.78 -3.24 10.98
C ARG A 61 6.37 -4.27 10.01
N ASP A 62 7.08 -5.24 10.55
CA ASP A 62 7.48 -6.42 9.80
C ASP A 62 6.28 -7.36 9.62
N GLY A 63 6.29 -8.13 8.55
CA GLY A 63 5.24 -9.09 8.25
C GLY A 63 5.79 -10.45 7.89
N ASN A 64 4.88 -11.37 7.58
CA ASN A 64 5.19 -12.69 7.03
C ASN A 64 3.99 -13.19 6.25
N LEU A 65 4.07 -14.40 5.71
CA LEU A 65 2.99 -14.96 4.88
C LEU A 65 1.66 -15.14 5.63
N ASN A 66 1.68 -15.12 6.96
CA ASN A 66 0.49 -15.24 7.78
C ASN A 66 -0.01 -13.90 8.30
N THR A 67 0.60 -12.80 7.86
CA THR A 67 0.22 -11.47 8.31
C THR A 67 -1.20 -11.13 7.85
N SER A 68 -2.06 -10.77 8.81
CA SER A 68 -3.37 -10.20 8.50
C SER A 68 -3.23 -8.71 8.25
N VAL A 69 -3.90 -8.23 7.22
CA VAL A 69 -3.89 -6.81 6.87
C VAL A 69 -5.32 -6.33 6.66
N LYS A 70 -5.57 -5.08 7.01
CA LYS A 70 -6.90 -4.47 6.94
C LYS A 70 -7.13 -3.80 5.60
N GLY A 71 -8.39 -3.83 5.17
CA GLY A 71 -8.80 -3.11 3.97
C GLY A 71 -8.19 -3.67 2.70
N ILE A 72 -7.78 -4.91 2.71
CA ILE A 72 -7.07 -5.52 1.61
C ILE A 72 -8.01 -6.08 0.59
N ILE A 73 -7.75 -5.72 -0.65
CA ILE A 73 -8.43 -6.29 -1.81
C ILE A 73 -7.35 -6.77 -2.76
N GLY A 74 -7.42 -8.03 -3.16
CA GLY A 74 -6.53 -8.58 -4.16
C GLY A 74 -5.16 -9.03 -3.67
N VAL A 75 -4.90 -9.00 -2.40
CA VAL A 75 -3.71 -9.61 -1.82
C VAL A 75 -3.94 -11.11 -1.71
N LYS A 76 -2.96 -11.86 -2.09
CA LYS A 76 -3.05 -13.31 -2.04
C LYS A 76 -2.50 -13.88 -0.77
#